data_f65175198a83e471cf57e3d0378959c8
#
_entry.id   f65175198a83e471cf57e3d0378959c8
#
_cell.length_a   1.000
_cell.length_b   1.000
_cell.length_c   1.000
_cell.angle_alpha   90.00
_cell.angle_beta   90.00
_cell.angle_gamma   90.00
#
_symmetry.space_group_name_H-M   'P 1'
#
loop_
_entity.id
_entity.type
_entity.pdbx_description
1 polymer ?
#
loop_
_entity_poly.entity_id
_entity_poly.type
_entity_poly.pdbx_seq_one_letter_code
_entity_poly.pdbx_strand_id
1 'polypeptide(L)'
;VYDWCYDQMKESEKKAYIESFIRIAKTMECGYPPRNNEPIAGHSSEWMILRDMLSAGIAIYDEYPDMYNYVIKMMSKDYLPVRNYIYAGHNYHQGTSYVNVRFSNDLFSLWILDRMGAGAIYDSSQQFVLYDFLYRRRPDGQVMPAGDTNPIRRNMPSYSLPAMLASSFYKDSYLAYEYERKPNIERHCLIFDVLWRDLDLKAKAPDDLPLTRYSGSPFGWMIARPAWAKY
;
A
#
# COMPACT_ATOMS: atom_id res chain seq x y z
N VAL A 1 -9.28 4.92 -18.38
CA VAL A 1 -9.78 5.42 -19.68
C VAL A 1 -9.26 4.57 -20.82
N TYR A 2 -7.94 4.35 -20.95
CA TYR A 2 -7.35 3.59 -22.05
C TYR A 2 -8.03 2.22 -22.25
N ASP A 3 -8.04 1.34 -21.24
CA ASP A 3 -8.69 0.02 -21.33
C ASP A 3 -10.20 0.11 -21.58
N TRP A 4 -10.88 0.98 -20.84
CA TRP A 4 -12.35 1.04 -20.91
C TRP A 4 -12.89 1.62 -22.19
N CYS A 5 -12.09 2.39 -22.90
CA CYS A 5 -12.46 3.02 -24.16
C CYS A 5 -11.70 2.46 -25.38
N TYR A 6 -10.90 1.41 -25.17
CA TYR A 6 -9.96 0.89 -26.15
C TYR A 6 -10.57 0.63 -27.53
N ASP A 7 -11.72 -0.07 -27.56
CA ASP A 7 -12.41 -0.42 -28.80
C ASP A 7 -13.02 0.79 -29.53
N GLN A 8 -13.14 1.92 -28.86
CA GLN A 8 -13.72 3.15 -29.40
C GLN A 8 -12.66 4.17 -29.81
N MET A 9 -11.39 3.90 -29.49
CA MET A 9 -10.28 4.77 -29.84
C MET A 9 -9.76 4.49 -31.24
N LYS A 10 -9.38 5.56 -31.93
CA LYS A 10 -8.61 5.47 -33.16
C LYS A 10 -7.17 5.08 -32.87
N GLU A 11 -6.51 4.44 -33.82
CA GLU A 11 -5.09 4.05 -33.64
C GLU A 11 -4.17 5.24 -33.32
N SER A 12 -4.46 6.43 -33.87
CA SER A 12 -3.72 7.65 -33.56
C SER A 12 -3.90 8.09 -32.09
N GLU A 13 -5.08 7.85 -31.51
CA GLU A 13 -5.38 8.17 -30.10
C GLU A 13 -4.69 7.17 -29.17
N LYS A 14 -4.75 5.87 -29.49
CA LYS A 14 -4.03 4.83 -28.76
C LYS A 14 -2.53 5.14 -28.71
N LYS A 15 -1.94 5.45 -29.85
CA LYS A 15 -0.53 5.83 -29.94
C LYS A 15 -0.21 7.05 -29.08
N ALA A 16 -1.05 8.08 -29.09
CA ALA A 16 -0.87 9.28 -28.29
C ALA A 16 -0.94 8.99 -26.77
N TYR A 17 -1.81 8.06 -26.33
CA TYR A 17 -1.85 7.60 -24.93
C TYR A 17 -0.56 6.89 -24.53
N ILE A 18 -0.09 5.93 -25.34
CA ILE A 18 1.15 5.19 -25.09
C ILE A 18 2.35 6.15 -24.97
N GLU A 19 2.50 7.06 -25.94
CA GLU A 19 3.55 8.08 -25.93
C GLU A 19 3.47 8.96 -24.67
N SER A 20 2.25 9.31 -24.24
CA SER A 20 2.01 10.09 -23.03
C SER A 20 2.42 9.33 -21.76
N PHE A 21 2.05 8.05 -21.63
CA PHE A 21 2.45 7.23 -20.47
C PHE A 21 3.97 7.11 -20.38
N ILE A 22 4.64 6.81 -21.50
CA ILE A 22 6.10 6.71 -21.57
C ILE A 22 6.74 8.06 -21.22
N ARG A 23 6.24 9.17 -21.76
CA ARG A 23 6.74 10.51 -21.49
C ARG A 23 6.58 10.86 -20.00
N ILE A 24 5.42 10.59 -19.40
CA ILE A 24 5.17 10.84 -17.98
C ILE A 24 6.13 10.00 -17.13
N ALA A 25 6.26 8.70 -17.41
CA ALA A 25 7.18 7.82 -16.70
C ALA A 25 8.62 8.32 -16.73
N LYS A 26 9.08 8.83 -17.88
CA LYS A 26 10.43 9.43 -18.02
C LYS A 26 10.62 10.73 -17.22
N THR A 27 9.53 11.45 -16.91
CA THR A 27 9.57 12.70 -16.13
C THR A 27 9.36 12.49 -14.64
N MET A 28 8.99 11.29 -14.20
CA MET A 28 8.89 10.96 -12.77
C MET A 28 10.25 11.06 -12.09
N GLU A 29 10.27 11.26 -10.79
CA GLU A 29 11.49 11.40 -9.99
C GLU A 29 12.45 10.22 -10.20
N CYS A 30 11.96 8.99 -10.19
CA CYS A 30 12.76 7.79 -10.46
C CYS A 30 13.16 7.66 -11.95
N GLY A 31 12.40 8.26 -12.87
CA GLY A 31 12.58 8.13 -14.32
C GLY A 31 12.12 6.78 -14.88
N TYR A 32 12.22 6.64 -16.22
CA TYR A 32 11.97 5.37 -16.91
C TYR A 32 12.89 5.25 -18.15
N PRO A 33 13.75 4.22 -18.20
CA PRO A 33 14.16 3.41 -17.04
C PRO A 33 14.79 4.29 -15.95
N PRO A 34 14.79 3.88 -14.68
CA PRO A 34 15.36 4.70 -13.61
C PRO A 34 16.79 5.12 -13.91
N ARG A 35 17.06 6.40 -13.69
CA ARG A 35 18.37 7.00 -13.98
C ARG A 35 19.39 6.71 -12.89
N ASN A 36 18.92 6.45 -11.69
CA ASN A 36 19.74 6.19 -10.51
C ASN A 36 19.32 4.86 -9.91
N ASN A 37 20.24 4.18 -9.22
CA ASN A 37 19.91 3.11 -8.31
C ASN A 37 19.24 3.70 -7.06
N GLU A 38 18.12 4.42 -7.26
CA GLU A 38 17.33 4.96 -6.17
C GLU A 38 17.01 3.82 -5.20
N PRO A 39 17.22 4.02 -3.90
CA PRO A 39 16.96 2.98 -2.94
C PRO A 39 15.49 2.57 -3.02
N ILE A 40 15.25 1.31 -3.14
CA ILE A 40 13.93 0.68 -3.26
C ILE A 40 13.04 1.00 -2.04
N ALA A 41 13.66 1.34 -0.94
CA ALA A 41 13.04 1.90 0.25
C ALA A 41 12.96 3.43 0.18
N GLY A 42 13.38 4.03 -0.92
CA GLY A 42 13.57 5.46 -1.05
C GLY A 42 12.33 6.25 -1.35
N HIS A 43 12.55 7.53 -1.47
CA HIS A 43 11.54 8.55 -1.67
C HIS A 43 10.79 8.35 -3.00
N SER A 44 9.48 8.32 -2.94
CA SER A 44 8.54 8.35 -4.07
C SER A 44 8.56 7.17 -5.06
N SER A 45 9.46 6.21 -4.95
CA SER A 45 9.53 5.11 -5.92
C SER A 45 8.38 4.11 -5.81
N GLU A 46 7.76 3.95 -4.65
CA GLU A 46 6.66 3.02 -4.44
C GLU A 46 5.46 3.34 -5.34
N TRP A 47 4.96 4.57 -5.30
CA TRP A 47 3.78 4.94 -6.08
C TRP A 47 4.07 4.97 -7.58
N MET A 48 5.26 5.42 -7.97
CA MET A 48 5.64 5.50 -9.37
C MET A 48 5.74 4.12 -10.02
N ILE A 49 6.33 3.16 -9.33
CA ILE A 49 6.57 1.82 -9.89
C ILE A 49 5.43 0.88 -9.56
N LEU A 50 5.06 0.75 -8.27
CA LEU A 50 4.11 -0.27 -7.80
C LEU A 50 2.66 0.04 -8.17
N ARG A 51 2.32 1.28 -8.44
CA ARG A 51 0.99 1.69 -8.84
C ARG A 51 0.95 2.21 -10.27
N ASP A 52 1.68 3.31 -10.55
CA ASP A 52 1.46 4.08 -11.78
C ASP A 52 2.06 3.37 -13.00
N MET A 53 3.34 2.98 -12.96
CA MET A 53 3.95 2.25 -14.07
C MET A 53 3.41 0.82 -14.21
N LEU A 54 3.07 0.15 -13.09
CA LEU A 54 2.44 -1.17 -13.14
C LEU A 54 1.10 -1.08 -13.87
N SER A 55 0.23 -0.16 -13.45
CA SER A 55 -1.10 -0.01 -14.07
C SER A 55 -1.01 0.44 -15.53
N ALA A 56 -0.14 1.40 -15.84
CA ALA A 56 0.07 1.84 -17.22
C ALA A 56 0.67 0.71 -18.09
N GLY A 57 1.66 0.00 -17.55
CA GLY A 57 2.28 -1.13 -18.26
C GLY A 57 1.34 -2.28 -18.56
N ILE A 58 0.38 -2.56 -17.64
CA ILE A 58 -0.70 -3.53 -17.90
C ILE A 58 -1.62 -3.01 -18.99
N ALA A 59 -2.06 -1.76 -18.89
CA ALA A 59 -3.01 -1.16 -19.83
C ALA A 59 -2.51 -1.11 -21.29
N ILE A 60 -1.20 -0.96 -21.49
CA ILE A 60 -0.59 -0.85 -22.83
C ILE A 60 0.23 -2.09 -23.19
N TYR A 61 0.02 -3.22 -22.51
CA TYR A 61 0.89 -4.40 -22.64
C TYR A 61 0.98 -4.95 -24.06
N ASP A 62 -0.14 -4.98 -24.76
CA ASP A 62 -0.20 -5.57 -26.11
C ASP A 62 0.60 -4.75 -27.13
N GLU A 63 0.67 -3.43 -26.97
CA GLU A 63 1.40 -2.56 -27.88
C GLU A 63 2.83 -2.22 -27.37
N TYR A 64 3.02 -2.19 -26.04
CA TYR A 64 4.29 -1.80 -25.45
C TYR A 64 4.58 -2.60 -24.16
N PRO A 65 4.99 -3.86 -24.25
CA PRO A 65 5.21 -4.75 -23.09
C PRO A 65 6.41 -4.34 -22.22
N ASP A 66 7.31 -3.50 -22.71
CA ASP A 66 8.58 -3.18 -22.02
C ASP A 66 8.36 -2.52 -20.66
N MET A 67 7.33 -1.70 -20.51
CA MET A 67 7.05 -1.04 -19.23
C MET A 67 6.62 -2.06 -18.17
N TYR A 68 5.70 -2.96 -18.49
CA TYR A 68 5.26 -4.03 -17.59
C TYR A 68 6.42 -4.95 -17.22
N ASN A 69 7.16 -5.43 -18.21
CA ASN A 69 8.29 -6.34 -18.01
C ASN A 69 9.36 -5.70 -17.11
N TYR A 70 9.62 -4.41 -17.32
CA TYR A 70 10.52 -3.64 -16.48
C TYR A 70 10.04 -3.59 -15.02
N VAL A 71 8.76 -3.25 -14.79
CA VAL A 71 8.19 -3.15 -13.45
C VAL A 71 8.23 -4.50 -12.73
N ILE A 72 7.82 -5.58 -13.38
CA ILE A 72 7.84 -6.93 -12.78
C ILE A 72 9.26 -7.36 -12.42
N LYS A 73 10.23 -7.05 -13.28
CA LYS A 73 11.64 -7.32 -13.00
C LYS A 73 12.13 -6.55 -11.77
N MET A 74 11.80 -5.25 -11.68
CA MET A 74 12.14 -4.43 -10.51
C MET A 74 11.48 -4.94 -9.24
N MET A 75 10.19 -5.27 -9.32
CA MET A 75 9.46 -5.81 -8.17
C MET A 75 10.10 -7.11 -7.66
N SER A 76 10.30 -8.08 -8.54
CA SER A 76 10.79 -9.39 -8.14
C SER A 76 12.24 -9.37 -7.63
N LYS A 77 13.10 -8.55 -8.25
CA LYS A 77 14.53 -8.50 -7.92
C LYS A 77 14.83 -7.60 -6.72
N ASP A 78 14.16 -6.46 -6.67
CA ASP A 78 14.57 -5.37 -5.79
C ASP A 78 13.53 -5.08 -4.69
N TYR A 79 12.24 -4.99 -5.01
CA TYR A 79 11.22 -4.64 -4.01
C TYR A 79 10.84 -5.79 -3.09
N LEU A 80 10.47 -6.93 -3.62
CA LEU A 80 9.95 -8.05 -2.83
C LEU A 80 10.94 -8.55 -1.76
N PRO A 81 12.23 -8.74 -2.06
CA PRO A 81 13.18 -9.17 -1.03
C PRO A 81 13.31 -8.18 0.12
N VAL A 82 13.39 -6.88 -0.19
CA VAL A 82 13.53 -5.82 0.82
C VAL A 82 12.24 -5.65 1.61
N ARG A 83 11.08 -5.69 0.95
CA ARG A 83 9.78 -5.59 1.62
C ARG A 83 9.52 -6.78 2.54
N ASN A 84 9.78 -7.99 2.11
CA ASN A 84 9.62 -9.18 2.94
C ASN A 84 10.54 -9.16 4.15
N TYR A 85 11.78 -8.69 4.01
CA TYR A 85 12.68 -8.46 5.15
C TYR A 85 12.12 -7.43 6.14
N ILE A 86 11.56 -6.32 5.65
CA ILE A 86 10.94 -5.28 6.48
C ILE A 86 9.67 -5.81 7.16
N TYR A 87 8.80 -6.50 6.41
CA TYR A 87 7.51 -6.99 6.90
C TYR A 87 7.64 -8.10 7.94
N ALA A 88 8.73 -8.88 7.90
CA ALA A 88 9.03 -9.84 8.97
C ALA A 88 9.06 -9.20 10.37
N GLY A 89 9.37 -7.92 10.46
CA GLY A 89 9.29 -7.14 11.69
C GLY A 89 7.91 -6.57 12.01
N HIS A 90 6.87 -6.89 11.22
CA HIS A 90 5.51 -6.42 11.42
C HIS A 90 5.37 -4.90 11.50
N ASN A 91 6.12 -4.18 10.68
CA ASN A 91 6.16 -2.72 10.71
C ASN A 91 6.48 -2.13 9.33
N TYR A 92 6.35 -0.81 9.23
CA TYR A 92 6.68 -0.05 8.04
C TYR A 92 7.89 0.86 8.30
N HIS A 93 8.93 0.72 7.49
CA HIS A 93 10.25 1.32 7.72
C HIS A 93 10.29 2.85 7.70
N GLN A 94 9.33 3.51 7.06
CA GLN A 94 9.29 4.97 6.95
C GLN A 94 8.44 5.64 8.02
N GLY A 95 7.91 4.86 8.97
CA GLY A 95 7.24 5.38 10.16
C GLY A 95 5.80 5.83 9.94
N THR A 96 5.33 6.56 10.94
CA THR A 96 3.91 6.80 11.18
C THR A 96 3.21 7.65 10.11
N SER A 97 3.91 8.61 9.51
CA SER A 97 3.30 9.49 8.50
C SER A 97 3.15 8.82 7.14
N TYR A 98 4.15 8.05 6.75
CA TYR A 98 4.21 7.50 5.39
C TYR A 98 3.44 6.20 5.19
N VAL A 99 3.18 5.44 6.24
CA VAL A 99 2.46 4.17 6.12
C VAL A 99 1.08 4.34 5.47
N ASN A 100 0.38 5.42 5.78
CA ASN A 100 -0.95 5.66 5.22
C ASN A 100 -0.93 5.82 3.69
N VAL A 101 0.09 6.47 3.17
CA VAL A 101 0.19 6.76 1.73
C VAL A 101 1.00 5.69 1.01
N ARG A 102 2.19 5.35 1.52
CA ARG A 102 3.15 4.54 0.78
C ARG A 102 2.87 3.04 0.89
N PHE A 103 2.49 2.55 2.07
CA PHE A 103 2.12 1.14 2.23
C PHE A 103 0.90 0.76 1.38
N SER A 104 0.00 1.71 1.11
CA SER A 104 -1.12 1.47 0.19
C SER A 104 -0.64 1.08 -1.22
N ASN A 105 0.52 1.57 -1.67
CA ASN A 105 1.03 1.23 -2.99
C ASN A 105 1.54 -0.22 -3.06
N ASP A 106 2.12 -0.72 -1.98
CA ASP A 106 2.47 -2.14 -1.87
C ASP A 106 1.19 -3.00 -1.91
N LEU A 107 0.13 -2.56 -1.23
CA LEU A 107 -1.17 -3.26 -1.25
C LEU A 107 -1.86 -3.16 -2.63
N PHE A 108 -1.74 -2.06 -3.36
CA PHE A 108 -2.24 -1.96 -4.73
C PHE A 108 -1.57 -2.99 -5.64
N SER A 109 -0.24 -3.08 -5.59
CA SER A 109 0.48 -4.07 -6.40
C SER A 109 0.11 -5.50 -6.01
N LEU A 110 -0.11 -5.78 -4.73
CA LEU A 110 -0.61 -7.07 -4.25
C LEU A 110 -1.97 -7.41 -4.88
N TRP A 111 -2.94 -6.51 -4.76
CA TRP A 111 -4.28 -6.71 -5.31
C TRP A 111 -4.29 -6.87 -6.84
N ILE A 112 -3.54 -6.04 -7.53
CA ILE A 112 -3.46 -6.08 -9.00
C ILE A 112 -2.90 -7.42 -9.45
N LEU A 113 -1.75 -7.82 -8.91
CA LEU A 113 -1.07 -9.04 -9.33
C LEU A 113 -1.80 -10.31 -8.88
N ASP A 114 -2.45 -10.31 -7.71
CA ASP A 114 -3.33 -11.39 -7.29
C ASP A 114 -4.50 -11.59 -8.28
N ARG A 115 -5.15 -10.51 -8.70
CA ARG A 115 -6.22 -10.54 -9.71
C ARG A 115 -5.74 -11.01 -11.08
N MET A 116 -4.47 -10.82 -11.40
CA MET A 116 -3.83 -11.35 -12.60
C MET A 116 -3.40 -12.82 -12.46
N GLY A 117 -3.61 -13.45 -11.31
CA GLY A 117 -3.32 -14.85 -11.06
C GLY A 117 -1.93 -15.14 -10.48
N ALA A 118 -1.17 -14.12 -10.08
CA ALA A 118 0.13 -14.31 -9.43
C ALA A 118 0.01 -14.78 -7.97
N GLY A 119 -1.18 -14.64 -7.36
CA GLY A 119 -1.39 -14.91 -5.94
C GLY A 119 -0.73 -13.86 -5.03
N ALA A 120 -0.58 -14.19 -3.75
CA ALA A 120 0.05 -13.31 -2.78
C ALA A 120 1.55 -13.17 -3.07
N ILE A 121 1.97 -12.00 -3.55
CA ILE A 121 3.36 -11.74 -3.94
C ILE A 121 4.28 -11.36 -2.77
N TYR A 122 3.71 -10.87 -1.67
CA TYR A 122 4.44 -10.56 -0.45
C TYR A 122 4.32 -11.68 0.58
N ASP A 123 5.27 -11.75 1.50
CA ASP A 123 5.18 -12.63 2.66
C ASP A 123 3.94 -12.31 3.50
N SER A 124 3.32 -13.34 4.09
CA SER A 124 2.09 -13.21 4.88
C SER A 124 2.24 -12.28 6.10
N SER A 125 3.45 -12.03 6.56
CA SER A 125 3.75 -11.06 7.62
C SER A 125 3.35 -9.62 7.25
N GLN A 126 3.17 -9.31 5.96
CA GLN A 126 2.66 -8.03 5.51
C GLN A 126 1.31 -7.66 6.17
N GLN A 127 0.43 -8.61 6.43
CA GLN A 127 -0.85 -8.39 7.10
C GLN A 127 -0.70 -7.70 8.46
N PHE A 128 0.44 -7.92 9.15
CA PHE A 128 0.66 -7.42 10.50
C PHE A 128 1.32 -6.03 10.55
N VAL A 129 1.65 -5.45 9.42
CA VAL A 129 2.29 -4.13 9.35
C VAL A 129 1.47 -3.06 10.07
N LEU A 130 0.16 -3.05 9.86
CA LEU A 130 -0.73 -2.06 10.47
C LEU A 130 -1.03 -2.33 11.95
N TYR A 131 -0.70 -3.52 12.47
CA TYR A 131 -0.85 -3.81 13.90
C TYR A 131 0.09 -2.95 14.76
N ASP A 132 1.26 -2.58 14.25
CA ASP A 132 2.11 -1.62 14.95
C ASP A 132 1.35 -0.31 15.26
N PHE A 133 0.56 0.16 14.32
CA PHE A 133 -0.22 1.39 14.47
C PHE A 133 -1.45 1.21 15.35
N LEU A 134 -2.11 0.05 15.34
CA LEU A 134 -3.17 -0.28 16.30
C LEU A 134 -2.62 -0.21 17.73
N TYR A 135 -1.46 -0.82 17.97
CA TYR A 135 -0.82 -0.86 19.29
C TYR A 135 -0.26 0.48 19.74
N ARG A 136 0.21 1.33 18.82
CA ARG A 136 0.72 2.67 19.12
C ARG A 136 -0.36 3.70 19.40
N ARG A 137 -1.61 3.42 19.06
CA ARG A 137 -2.71 4.35 19.26
C ARG A 137 -2.98 4.53 20.75
N ARG A 138 -2.98 5.78 21.17
CA ARG A 138 -3.29 6.19 22.54
C ARG A 138 -4.80 6.33 22.74
N PRO A 139 -5.28 6.37 24.03
CA PRO A 139 -6.70 6.59 24.34
C PRO A 139 -7.27 7.90 23.79
N ASP A 140 -6.45 8.91 23.55
CA ASP A 140 -6.83 10.19 22.96
C ASP A 140 -6.89 10.17 21.40
N GLY A 141 -6.72 8.98 20.81
CA GLY A 141 -6.72 8.78 19.36
C GLY A 141 -5.41 9.15 18.66
N GLN A 142 -4.42 9.64 19.39
CA GLN A 142 -3.10 9.93 18.81
C GLN A 142 -2.31 8.63 18.63
N VAL A 143 -1.43 8.62 17.63
CA VAL A 143 -0.48 7.53 17.44
C VAL A 143 0.90 8.00 17.87
N MET A 144 1.60 7.21 18.67
CA MET A 144 2.96 7.50 19.07
C MET A 144 3.85 7.64 17.84
N PRO A 145 4.58 8.76 17.70
CA PRO A 145 5.39 9.00 16.52
C PRO A 145 6.55 8.01 16.43
N ALA A 146 6.86 7.59 15.22
CA ALA A 146 8.04 6.81 14.89
C ALA A 146 8.50 7.11 13.47
N GLY A 147 9.81 7.11 13.27
CA GLY A 147 10.40 7.43 11.99
C GLY A 147 10.09 8.86 11.54
N ASP A 148 10.00 9.05 10.25
CA ASP A 148 9.71 10.35 9.65
C ASP A 148 8.24 10.70 9.85
N THR A 149 7.98 11.55 10.82
CA THR A 149 6.62 11.94 11.22
C THR A 149 6.54 13.41 11.59
N ASN A 150 5.41 14.02 11.28
CA ASN A 150 5.09 15.34 11.79
C ASN A 150 4.74 15.25 13.29
N PRO A 151 5.08 16.26 14.09
CA PRO A 151 4.76 16.27 15.51
C PRO A 151 3.25 16.10 15.73
N ILE A 152 2.94 15.43 16.80
CA ILE A 152 1.63 15.02 17.32
C ILE A 152 0.45 15.79 16.71
N ARG A 153 -0.26 15.18 15.79
CA ARG A 153 -1.54 15.70 15.34
C ARG A 153 -2.65 14.99 16.12
N ARG A 154 -3.47 15.75 16.81
CA ARG A 154 -4.65 15.24 17.53
C ARG A 154 -5.66 14.51 16.63
N ASN A 155 -5.56 14.67 15.33
CA ASN A 155 -6.37 14.01 14.33
C ASN A 155 -5.45 13.35 13.30
N MET A 156 -4.67 12.35 13.73
CA MET A 156 -4.00 11.51 12.73
C MET A 156 -5.06 10.92 11.82
N PRO A 157 -4.86 11.01 10.50
CA PRO A 157 -5.76 10.36 9.56
C PRO A 157 -5.87 8.89 9.96
N SER A 158 -7.07 8.37 9.86
CA SER A 158 -7.26 6.93 9.95
C SER A 158 -6.40 6.30 8.87
N TYR A 159 -5.74 5.20 9.17
CA TYR A 159 -5.07 4.37 8.15
C TYR A 159 -6.12 3.66 7.27
N SER A 160 -7.15 4.40 6.87
CA SER A 160 -8.37 3.85 6.30
C SER A 160 -8.13 3.11 5.01
N LEU A 161 -7.40 3.71 4.07
CA LEU A 161 -7.14 3.04 2.79
C LEU A 161 -6.29 1.78 2.95
N PRO A 162 -5.09 1.82 3.56
CA PRO A 162 -4.32 0.59 3.75
C PRO A 162 -5.02 -0.40 4.69
N ALA A 163 -5.81 0.04 5.67
CA ALA A 163 -6.58 -0.86 6.52
C ALA A 163 -7.69 -1.57 5.72
N MET A 164 -8.41 -0.89 4.86
CA MET A 164 -9.41 -1.49 3.98
C MET A 164 -8.78 -2.49 3.01
N LEU A 165 -7.70 -2.11 2.34
CA LEU A 165 -7.01 -2.97 1.38
C LEU A 165 -6.47 -4.24 2.05
N ALA A 166 -5.78 -4.09 3.19
CA ALA A 166 -5.21 -5.20 3.92
C ALA A 166 -6.27 -6.09 4.57
N SER A 167 -7.30 -5.51 5.22
CA SER A 167 -8.37 -6.29 5.85
C SER A 167 -9.10 -7.15 4.84
N SER A 168 -9.44 -6.59 3.70
CA SER A 168 -10.17 -7.30 2.66
C SER A 168 -9.35 -8.41 2.02
N PHE A 169 -8.05 -8.18 1.81
CA PHE A 169 -7.15 -9.18 1.24
C PHE A 169 -6.88 -10.34 2.21
N TYR A 170 -6.45 -10.02 3.43
CA TYR A 170 -6.06 -11.00 4.46
C TYR A 170 -7.22 -11.52 5.29
N LYS A 171 -8.46 -11.02 5.06
CA LYS A 171 -9.66 -11.35 5.86
C LYS A 171 -9.47 -11.00 7.34
N ASP A 172 -8.85 -9.85 7.62
CA ASP A 172 -8.49 -9.40 8.95
C ASP A 172 -9.58 -8.51 9.56
N SER A 173 -10.32 -9.05 10.51
CA SER A 173 -11.43 -8.36 11.19
C SER A 173 -10.97 -7.16 12.04
N TYR A 174 -9.77 -7.17 12.59
CA TYR A 174 -9.27 -6.04 13.38
C TYR A 174 -8.89 -4.85 12.51
N LEU A 175 -8.32 -5.10 11.33
CA LEU A 175 -8.06 -4.06 10.35
C LEU A 175 -9.36 -3.54 9.72
N ALA A 176 -10.38 -4.39 9.55
CA ALA A 176 -11.71 -3.96 9.16
C ALA A 176 -12.32 -2.99 10.20
N TYR A 177 -12.15 -3.27 11.49
CA TYR A 177 -12.56 -2.36 12.56
C TYR A 177 -11.83 -1.01 12.50
N GLU A 178 -10.52 -1.01 12.24
CA GLU A 178 -9.75 0.23 12.08
C GLU A 178 -10.27 1.07 10.91
N TYR A 179 -10.65 0.43 9.81
CA TYR A 179 -11.29 1.10 8.67
C TYR A 179 -12.65 1.70 9.04
N GLU A 180 -13.54 0.91 9.64
CA GLU A 180 -14.91 1.34 9.97
C GLU A 180 -14.98 2.40 11.08
N ARG A 181 -14.01 2.42 11.96
CA ARG A 181 -13.92 3.39 13.05
C ARG A 181 -13.84 4.84 12.56
N LYS A 182 -13.15 5.09 11.47
CA LYS A 182 -13.07 6.38 10.78
C LYS A 182 -12.90 6.15 9.28
N PRO A 183 -13.95 5.85 8.55
CA PRO A 183 -13.86 5.75 7.11
C PRO A 183 -13.53 7.14 6.57
N ASN A 184 -12.25 7.43 6.39
CA ASN A 184 -11.82 8.64 5.69
C ASN A 184 -11.89 8.34 4.20
N ILE A 185 -13.11 8.42 3.67
CA ILE A 185 -13.34 8.26 2.25
C ILE A 185 -12.89 9.55 1.57
N GLU A 186 -11.60 9.66 1.34
CA GLU A 186 -11.11 10.64 0.38
C GLU A 186 -11.76 10.32 -0.98
N ARG A 187 -12.29 11.33 -1.65
CA ARG A 187 -13.11 11.17 -2.86
C ARG A 187 -12.44 10.29 -3.94
N HIS A 188 -11.12 10.32 -4.03
CA HIS A 188 -10.36 9.49 -4.98
C HIS A 188 -10.21 8.01 -4.55
N CYS A 189 -10.59 7.66 -3.33
CA CYS A 189 -10.52 6.30 -2.82
C CYS A 189 -11.83 5.51 -2.95
N LEU A 190 -12.94 6.17 -3.30
CA LEU A 190 -14.27 5.51 -3.44
C LEU A 190 -14.26 4.35 -4.40
N ILE A 191 -13.55 4.48 -5.52
CA ILE A 191 -13.45 3.39 -6.51
C ILE A 191 -12.79 2.14 -5.92
N PHE A 192 -11.79 2.29 -5.07
CA PHE A 192 -11.10 1.18 -4.44
C PHE A 192 -11.96 0.50 -3.38
N ASP A 193 -12.80 1.26 -2.67
CA ASP A 193 -13.79 0.71 -1.76
C ASP A 193 -14.80 -0.19 -2.49
N VAL A 194 -15.28 0.27 -3.64
CA VAL A 194 -16.18 -0.52 -4.50
C VAL A 194 -15.50 -1.78 -5.06
N LEU A 195 -14.25 -1.66 -5.50
CA LEU A 195 -13.55 -2.76 -6.20
C LEU A 195 -13.01 -3.83 -5.24
N TRP A 196 -12.57 -3.45 -4.04
CA TRP A 196 -11.74 -4.32 -3.20
C TRP A 196 -12.23 -4.50 -1.77
N ARG A 197 -13.21 -3.71 -1.30
CA ARG A 197 -13.74 -3.90 0.03
C ARG A 197 -14.54 -5.19 0.12
N ASP A 198 -14.22 -6.01 1.14
CA ASP A 198 -15.01 -7.16 1.49
C ASP A 198 -16.16 -6.74 2.43
N LEU A 199 -17.38 -6.72 1.89
CA LEU A 199 -18.58 -6.33 2.65
C LEU A 199 -19.08 -7.42 3.61
N ASP A 200 -18.65 -8.66 3.42
CA ASP A 200 -19.02 -9.79 4.27
C ASP A 200 -18.11 -9.93 5.49
N LEU A 201 -16.93 -9.31 5.44
CA LEU A 201 -15.98 -9.33 6.54
C LEU A 201 -16.51 -8.51 7.72
N LYS A 202 -16.75 -9.18 8.85
CA LYS A 202 -17.22 -8.51 10.06
C LYS A 202 -16.08 -7.86 10.81
N ALA A 203 -16.20 -6.58 11.09
CA ALA A 203 -15.25 -5.83 11.91
C ALA A 203 -15.28 -6.33 13.36
N LYS A 204 -14.12 -6.43 13.98
CA LYS A 204 -13.92 -6.87 15.37
C LYS A 204 -13.04 -5.90 16.12
N ALA A 205 -13.52 -5.38 17.25
CA ALA A 205 -12.72 -4.53 18.12
C ALA A 205 -11.49 -5.29 18.67
N PRO A 206 -10.39 -4.59 18.93
CA PRO A 206 -9.13 -5.23 19.35
C PRO A 206 -9.11 -5.67 20.82
N ASP A 207 -10.23 -5.67 21.52
CA ASP A 207 -10.33 -5.87 22.98
C ASP A 207 -9.79 -7.23 23.47
N ASP A 208 -9.75 -8.23 22.60
CA ASP A 208 -9.24 -9.58 22.88
C ASP A 208 -7.79 -9.82 22.38
N LEU A 209 -7.20 -8.82 21.73
CA LEU A 209 -5.79 -8.91 21.39
C LEU A 209 -4.90 -8.79 22.66
N PRO A 210 -3.74 -9.45 22.68
CA PRO A 210 -2.78 -9.28 23.75
C PRO A 210 -2.47 -7.81 24.04
N LEU A 211 -2.23 -7.46 25.30
CA LEU A 211 -1.86 -6.08 25.69
C LEU A 211 -0.42 -5.71 25.32
N THR A 212 0.34 -6.68 24.88
CA THR A 212 1.74 -6.49 24.46
C THR A 212 1.94 -6.97 23.05
N ARG A 213 2.79 -6.28 22.30
CA ARG A 213 3.22 -6.69 20.96
C ARG A 213 4.70 -6.43 20.78
N TYR A 214 5.40 -7.43 20.28
CA TYR A 214 6.79 -7.33 19.89
C TYR A 214 6.88 -7.25 18.37
N SER A 215 7.58 -6.24 17.88
CA SER A 215 8.01 -6.11 16.49
C SER A 215 9.42 -6.67 16.40
N GLY A 216 9.57 -7.79 15.68
CA GLY A 216 10.85 -8.47 15.52
C GLY A 216 11.88 -7.70 14.71
N SER A 217 12.97 -8.40 14.33
CA SER A 217 13.93 -7.85 13.37
C SER A 217 13.22 -7.47 12.06
N PRO A 218 13.57 -6.34 11.42
CA PRO A 218 14.69 -5.44 11.73
C PRO A 218 14.40 -4.33 12.76
N PHE A 219 13.21 -4.22 13.32
CA PHE A 219 12.82 -3.09 14.18
C PHE A 219 13.19 -3.29 15.65
N GLY A 220 12.88 -4.44 16.22
CA GLY A 220 13.32 -4.82 17.56
C GLY A 220 12.70 -4.04 18.72
N TRP A 221 11.44 -3.61 18.62
CA TRP A 221 10.77 -2.90 19.71
C TRP A 221 9.53 -3.62 20.25
N MET A 222 9.14 -3.26 21.46
CA MET A 222 7.96 -3.78 22.11
C MET A 222 7.03 -2.63 22.52
N ILE A 223 5.74 -2.87 22.35
CA ILE A 223 4.68 -1.98 22.81
C ILE A 223 3.87 -2.72 23.86
N ALA A 224 3.63 -2.07 25.01
CA ALA A 224 2.78 -2.56 26.07
C ALA A 224 1.70 -1.52 26.40
N ARG A 225 0.49 -1.98 26.67
CA ARG A 225 -0.69 -1.17 27.00
C ARG A 225 -1.30 -1.66 28.29
N PRO A 226 -1.84 -0.79 29.14
CA PRO A 226 -2.57 -1.22 30.35
C PRO A 226 -3.95 -1.80 30.02
N ALA A 227 -4.57 -1.36 28.91
CA ALA A 227 -5.88 -1.81 28.43
C ALA A 227 -6.09 -1.38 26.97
N TRP A 228 -7.05 -1.98 26.30
CA TRP A 228 -7.65 -1.45 25.09
C TRP A 228 -8.67 -0.38 25.47
N ALA A 229 -8.45 0.84 25.01
CA ALA A 229 -9.39 1.92 25.27
C ALA A 229 -10.62 1.78 24.34
N LYS A 230 -11.79 2.02 24.86
CA LYS A 230 -12.98 2.25 24.04
C LYS A 230 -12.90 3.68 23.50
N TYR A 231 -12.89 3.83 22.19
CA TYR A 231 -12.84 5.12 21.49
C TYR A 231 -14.23 5.53 21.02
#